data_fe1429f7bcf9656a4b78a68eefb3b166
#
_entry.id   fe1429f7bcf9656a4b78a68eefb3b166
#
_cell.length_a   1.000
_cell.length_b   1.000
_cell.length_c   1.000
_cell.angle_alpha   90.00
_cell.angle_beta   90.00
_cell.angle_gamma   90.00
#
_symmetry.space_group_name_H-M   'P 1'
#
loop_
_entity.id
_entity.type
_entity.pdbx_description
1 polymer ?
#
loop_
_entity_poly.entity_id
_entity_poly.type
_entity_poly.pdbx_seq_one_letter_code
_entity_poly.pdbx_strand_id
1 'polypeptide(L)'
;MNQVNCPVCGMKCVKSGKTKAGSQRWLCKNCKTSLTHKINNESKELQIFLDWLFGKESQSTMSGEGRSFRRKTAKFWDIWAMPPKIAETRDVVFLDGIYLSRKACVLICCDEKHVLGWYLCRYEHAGAWIALMKRIAEPRMVVSDGGTGFAKALKKAWPKAKHQRCV
;
A
#
# COMPACT_ATOMS: atom_id res chain seq x y z
N MET A 1 -13.48 20.72 25.81
CA MET A 1 -14.26 19.46 25.93
C MET A 1 -14.75 19.09 24.54
N ASN A 2 -14.38 17.90 24.02
CA ASN A 2 -14.79 17.48 22.67
C ASN A 2 -16.29 17.17 22.68
N GLN A 3 -17.07 18.01 22.01
CA GLN A 3 -18.49 17.84 21.84
C GLN A 3 -18.73 16.81 20.72
N VAL A 4 -19.57 15.79 21.00
CA VAL A 4 -19.89 14.73 20.02
C VAL A 4 -21.29 14.97 19.49
N ASN A 5 -21.42 15.10 18.15
CA ASN A 5 -22.72 15.22 17.49
C ASN A 5 -23.20 13.87 16.97
N CYS A 6 -24.50 13.67 16.91
CA CYS A 6 -25.11 12.46 16.39
C CYS A 6 -24.91 12.36 14.87
N PRO A 7 -24.40 11.26 14.32
CA PRO A 7 -24.20 11.09 12.88
C PRO A 7 -25.52 10.93 12.11
N VAL A 8 -26.63 10.66 12.81
CA VAL A 8 -27.95 10.44 12.19
C VAL A 8 -28.77 11.73 12.10
N CYS A 9 -28.82 12.53 13.17
CA CYS A 9 -29.67 13.72 13.23
C CYS A 9 -28.93 15.02 13.53
N GLY A 10 -27.60 15.01 13.63
CA GLY A 10 -26.77 16.19 13.90
C GLY A 10 -26.83 16.73 15.34
N MET A 11 -27.77 16.29 16.15
CA MET A 11 -28.00 16.81 17.52
C MET A 11 -26.88 16.41 18.49
N LYS A 12 -26.65 17.19 19.51
CA LYS A 12 -25.65 16.94 20.56
C LYS A 12 -25.94 15.66 21.31
N CYS A 13 -24.89 14.81 21.46
CA CYS A 13 -24.96 13.60 22.26
C CYS A 13 -24.51 13.84 23.70
N VAL A 14 -25.06 13.08 24.62
CA VAL A 14 -24.70 13.08 26.03
C VAL A 14 -23.91 11.83 26.37
N LYS A 15 -23.07 11.88 27.40
CA LYS A 15 -22.36 10.71 27.93
C LYS A 15 -23.35 9.69 28.48
N SER A 16 -23.22 8.42 28.11
CA SER A 16 -24.10 7.31 28.49
C SER A 16 -23.31 6.07 28.91
N GLY A 17 -22.58 6.19 30.01
CA GLY A 17 -21.76 5.09 30.54
C GLY A 17 -20.54 4.73 29.72
N LYS A 18 -19.96 3.55 30.00
CA LYS A 18 -18.77 3.01 29.31
C LYS A 18 -19.05 1.62 28.77
N THR A 19 -18.27 1.21 27.78
CA THR A 19 -18.24 -0.18 27.30
C THR A 19 -17.45 -1.07 28.26
N LYS A 20 -17.53 -2.41 28.10
CA LYS A 20 -16.65 -3.34 28.84
C LYS A 20 -15.15 -3.05 28.64
N ALA A 21 -14.77 -2.50 27.47
CA ALA A 21 -13.41 -2.08 27.15
C ALA A 21 -13.04 -0.68 27.64
N GLY A 22 -13.86 -0.05 28.50
CA GLY A 22 -13.59 1.25 29.10
C GLY A 22 -13.89 2.47 28.20
N SER A 23 -14.32 2.28 26.96
CA SER A 23 -14.61 3.37 26.03
C SER A 23 -15.90 4.10 26.40
N GLN A 24 -15.88 5.45 26.32
CA GLN A 24 -17.05 6.28 26.59
C GLN A 24 -18.16 6.02 25.56
N ARG A 25 -19.38 5.72 26.05
CA ARG A 25 -20.60 5.71 25.24
C ARG A 25 -21.24 7.07 25.20
N TRP A 26 -21.88 7.37 24.10
CA TRP A 26 -22.65 8.58 23.87
C TRP A 26 -24.07 8.23 23.41
N LEU A 27 -25.08 8.96 23.87
CA LEU A 27 -26.47 8.76 23.50
C LEU A 27 -27.04 10.05 22.94
N CYS A 28 -27.65 9.96 21.76
CA CYS A 28 -28.46 11.04 21.25
C CYS A 28 -29.85 11.02 21.91
N LYS A 29 -30.22 12.10 22.66
CA LYS A 29 -31.53 12.18 23.29
C LYS A 29 -32.68 12.31 22.30
N ASN A 30 -32.42 12.85 21.11
CA ASN A 30 -33.40 13.06 20.05
C ASN A 30 -33.78 11.76 19.33
N CYS A 31 -32.83 11.11 18.66
CA CYS A 31 -33.10 9.90 17.84
C CYS A 31 -32.76 8.58 18.55
N LYS A 32 -32.35 8.64 19.83
CA LYS A 32 -31.98 7.48 20.68
C LYS A 32 -30.79 6.66 20.15
N THR A 33 -30.09 7.14 19.15
CA THR A 33 -28.87 6.47 18.61
C THR A 33 -27.78 6.46 19.68
N SER A 34 -27.23 5.27 19.97
CA SER A 34 -26.07 5.10 20.83
C SER A 34 -24.81 4.96 19.97
N LEU A 35 -23.76 5.66 20.34
CA LEU A 35 -22.48 5.60 19.62
C LEU A 35 -21.30 5.54 20.59
N THR A 36 -20.20 4.99 20.11
CA THR A 36 -18.93 4.93 20.83
C THR A 36 -17.87 5.62 19.99
N HIS A 37 -17.14 6.54 20.57
CA HIS A 37 -16.04 7.21 19.87
C HIS A 37 -14.92 6.20 19.64
N LYS A 38 -14.72 5.76 18.40
CA LYS A 38 -13.55 4.95 18.06
C LYS A 38 -12.34 5.87 17.99
N ILE A 39 -11.31 5.54 18.77
CA ILE A 39 -10.01 6.21 18.65
C ILE A 39 -9.41 5.77 17.33
N ASN A 40 -9.12 6.73 16.44
CA ASN A 40 -8.39 6.44 15.22
C ASN A 40 -6.90 6.25 15.59
N ASN A 41 -6.41 5.02 15.45
CA ASN A 41 -5.02 4.66 15.70
C ASN A 41 -4.21 4.51 14.41
N GLU A 42 -4.75 4.93 13.26
CA GLU A 42 -4.12 4.69 11.96
C GLU A 42 -2.72 5.30 11.85
N SER A 43 -2.53 6.51 12.37
CA SER A 43 -1.20 7.15 12.37
C SER A 43 -0.18 6.35 13.18
N LYS A 44 -0.58 5.82 14.34
CA LYS A 44 0.30 4.97 15.17
C LYS A 44 0.58 3.63 14.49
N GLU A 45 -0.43 3.03 13.86
CA GLU A 45 -0.28 1.77 13.12
C GLU A 45 0.61 1.96 11.89
N LEU A 46 0.49 3.10 11.18
CA LEU A 46 1.36 3.46 10.07
C LEU A 46 2.81 3.64 10.55
N GLN A 47 3.02 4.35 11.65
CA GLN A 47 4.36 4.52 12.22
C GLN A 47 5.01 3.17 12.54
N ILE A 48 4.27 2.28 13.22
CA ILE A 48 4.75 0.91 13.52
C ILE A 48 5.08 0.13 12.25
N PHE A 49 4.30 0.32 11.18
CA PHE A 49 4.56 -0.30 9.88
C PHE A 49 5.85 0.24 9.24
N LEU A 50 6.07 1.55 9.26
CA LEU A 50 7.25 2.19 8.71
C LEU A 50 8.51 1.83 9.51
N ASP A 51 8.43 1.84 10.85
CA ASP A 51 9.52 1.44 11.73
C ASP A 51 9.95 0.00 11.49
N TRP A 52 8.96 -0.90 11.31
CA TRP A 52 9.26 -2.27 10.93
C TRP A 52 9.85 -2.36 9.51
N LEU A 53 9.29 -1.65 8.51
CA LEU A 53 9.71 -1.74 7.11
C LEU A 53 11.17 -1.32 6.94
N PHE A 54 11.57 -0.23 7.58
CA PHE A 54 12.92 0.33 7.50
C PHE A 54 13.85 -0.13 8.63
N GLY A 55 13.31 -0.74 9.68
CA GLY A 55 14.05 -1.24 10.83
C GLY A 55 14.72 -2.61 10.58
N LYS A 56 15.34 -3.13 11.63
CA LYS A 56 16.03 -4.45 11.61
C LYS A 56 15.14 -5.60 12.10
N GLU A 57 14.00 -5.32 12.71
CA GLU A 57 13.14 -6.34 13.33
C GLU A 57 12.43 -7.23 12.31
N SER A 58 12.27 -8.50 12.67
CA SER A 58 11.45 -9.45 11.90
C SER A 58 9.99 -9.40 12.35
N GLN A 59 9.06 -9.89 11.52
CA GLN A 59 7.65 -10.00 11.95
C GLN A 59 7.44 -10.97 13.10
N SER A 60 8.26 -12.01 13.21
CA SER A 60 8.16 -13.02 14.27
C SER A 60 8.46 -12.48 15.66
N THR A 61 9.26 -11.40 15.77
CA THR A 61 9.58 -10.75 17.04
C THR A 61 8.50 -9.79 17.52
N MET A 62 7.52 -9.49 16.67
CA MET A 62 6.43 -8.59 17.01
C MET A 62 5.31 -9.30 17.80
N SER A 63 4.52 -8.52 18.55
CA SER A 63 3.45 -9.06 19.40
C SER A 63 2.50 -9.98 18.62
N GLY A 64 2.19 -11.16 19.19
CA GLY A 64 1.35 -12.18 18.58
C GLY A 64 1.99 -12.81 17.34
N GLU A 65 3.33 -13.03 17.38
CA GLU A 65 4.12 -13.64 16.30
C GLU A 65 3.86 -12.98 14.92
N GLY A 66 3.65 -11.67 14.94
CA GLY A 66 3.37 -10.87 13.76
C GLY A 66 1.94 -11.00 13.18
N ARG A 67 1.06 -11.86 13.72
CA ARG A 67 -0.32 -12.01 13.21
C ARG A 67 -1.12 -10.71 13.38
N SER A 68 -1.11 -10.13 14.58
CA SER A 68 -1.76 -8.85 14.86
C SER A 68 -1.17 -7.71 14.04
N PHE A 69 0.15 -7.69 13.90
CA PHE A 69 0.86 -6.73 13.08
C PHE A 69 0.38 -6.82 11.61
N ARG A 70 0.45 -8.01 10.97
CA ARG A 70 0.04 -8.20 9.57
C ARG A 70 -1.40 -7.75 9.33
N ARG A 71 -2.33 -8.09 10.25
CA ARG A 71 -3.75 -7.70 10.13
C ARG A 71 -3.95 -6.19 10.20
N LYS A 72 -3.27 -5.50 11.11
CA LYS A 72 -3.38 -4.05 11.28
C LYS A 72 -2.73 -3.27 10.15
N THR A 73 -1.63 -3.78 9.62
CA THR A 73 -0.80 -3.07 8.64
C THR A 73 -1.10 -3.47 7.19
N ALA A 74 -1.98 -4.46 6.94
CA ALA A 74 -2.30 -4.92 5.59
C ALA A 74 -2.72 -3.78 4.65
N LYS A 75 -3.53 -2.84 5.15
CA LYS A 75 -4.03 -1.66 4.42
C LYS A 75 -2.93 -0.73 3.93
N PHE A 76 -1.77 -0.69 4.62
CA PHE A 76 -0.69 0.22 4.29
C PHE A 76 0.12 -0.20 3.05
N TRP A 77 -0.07 -1.44 2.56
CA TRP A 77 0.50 -1.87 1.29
C TRP A 77 -0.19 -1.23 0.08
N ASP A 78 -1.41 -0.70 0.25
CA ASP A 78 -2.24 -0.18 -0.82
C ASP A 78 -2.28 1.38 -0.88
N ILE A 79 -1.71 2.08 0.13
CA ILE A 79 -1.79 3.54 0.24
C ILE A 79 -0.50 4.28 -0.15
N TRP A 80 0.31 3.70 -1.02
CA TRP A 80 1.52 4.34 -1.52
C TRP A 80 1.22 5.40 -2.57
N ALA A 81 2.02 6.46 -2.56
CA ALA A 81 1.97 7.45 -3.63
C ALA A 81 2.28 6.77 -4.96
N MET A 82 1.29 6.69 -5.82
CA MET A 82 1.46 6.13 -7.16
C MET A 82 1.96 7.22 -8.11
N PRO A 83 2.98 6.93 -8.94
CA PRO A 83 3.44 7.88 -9.94
C PRO A 83 2.32 8.18 -10.95
N PRO A 84 2.34 9.34 -11.62
CA PRO A 84 1.37 9.65 -12.68
C PRO A 84 1.44 8.62 -13.81
N LYS A 85 0.36 8.51 -14.58
CA LYS A 85 0.38 7.68 -15.79
C LYS A 85 1.17 8.37 -16.87
N ILE A 86 2.04 7.63 -17.56
CA ILE A 86 2.84 8.10 -18.68
C ILE A 86 2.24 7.54 -19.96
N ALA A 87 1.63 8.42 -20.75
CA ALA A 87 1.02 8.06 -22.04
C ALA A 87 2.03 8.09 -23.20
N GLU A 88 3.19 8.69 -22.99
CA GLU A 88 4.22 8.87 -24.00
C GLU A 88 5.03 7.57 -24.15
N THR A 89 5.09 7.03 -25.38
CA THR A 89 5.85 5.81 -25.68
C THR A 89 7.34 6.09 -25.63
N ARG A 90 8.10 5.21 -24.97
CA ARG A 90 9.56 5.24 -24.92
C ARG A 90 10.14 4.18 -25.85
N ASP A 91 11.31 4.47 -26.41
CA ASP A 91 12.03 3.48 -27.23
C ASP A 91 12.52 2.33 -26.38
N VAL A 92 13.27 2.62 -25.34
CA VAL A 92 13.86 1.63 -24.42
C VAL A 92 13.50 2.01 -22.99
N VAL A 93 13.09 1.00 -22.21
CA VAL A 93 12.91 1.14 -20.75
C VAL A 93 13.63 0.01 -20.03
N PHE A 94 14.08 0.32 -18.83
CA PHE A 94 14.76 -0.59 -17.92
C PHE A 94 13.83 -0.89 -16.76
N LEU A 95 13.69 -2.16 -16.40
CA LEU A 95 12.89 -2.58 -15.25
C LEU A 95 13.73 -3.45 -14.32
N ASP A 96 13.66 -3.09 -13.03
CA ASP A 96 14.39 -3.79 -11.98
C ASP A 96 13.60 -3.80 -10.67
N GLY A 97 13.89 -4.76 -9.80
CA GLY A 97 13.28 -4.93 -8.48
C GLY A 97 14.27 -4.72 -7.35
N ILE A 98 14.11 -3.65 -6.57
CA ILE A 98 14.97 -3.35 -5.42
C ILE A 98 14.34 -3.89 -4.14
N TYR A 99 15.02 -4.85 -3.49
CA TYR A 99 14.56 -5.43 -2.24
C TYR A 99 14.97 -4.60 -1.02
N LEU A 100 13.99 -4.24 -0.21
CA LEU A 100 14.18 -3.57 1.08
C LEU A 100 14.29 -4.62 2.19
N SER A 101 15.50 -5.00 2.56
CA SER A 101 15.78 -5.93 3.67
C SER A 101 14.95 -7.22 3.66
N ARG A 102 14.61 -7.78 2.51
CA ARG A 102 13.72 -8.95 2.32
C ARG A 102 12.28 -8.77 2.85
N LYS A 103 11.88 -7.55 3.15
CA LYS A 103 10.53 -7.23 3.69
C LYS A 103 9.59 -6.73 2.62
N ALA A 104 10.12 -6.01 1.66
CA ALA A 104 9.41 -5.44 0.53
C ALA A 104 10.29 -5.40 -0.70
N CYS A 105 9.66 -5.21 -1.85
CA CYS A 105 10.31 -4.97 -3.12
C CYS A 105 9.72 -3.71 -3.76
N VAL A 106 10.58 -2.81 -4.21
CA VAL A 106 10.20 -1.66 -5.04
C VAL A 106 10.53 -2.00 -6.47
N LEU A 107 9.51 -2.19 -7.29
CA LEU A 107 9.66 -2.36 -8.72
C LEU A 107 9.81 -0.98 -9.35
N ILE A 108 10.82 -0.80 -10.19
CA ILE A 108 11.13 0.48 -10.83
C ILE A 108 11.12 0.30 -12.34
N CYS A 109 10.60 1.29 -13.04
CA CYS A 109 10.74 1.44 -14.48
C CYS A 109 11.38 2.79 -14.76
N CYS A 110 12.45 2.81 -15.53
CA CYS A 110 13.14 4.03 -15.93
C CYS A 110 13.50 4.00 -17.44
N ASP A 111 13.69 5.17 -18.01
CA ASP A 111 14.44 5.34 -19.26
C ASP A 111 15.89 5.78 -18.92
N GLU A 112 16.65 6.23 -19.91
CA GLU A 112 18.06 6.65 -19.73
C GLU A 112 18.21 7.89 -18.79
N LYS A 113 17.15 8.66 -18.59
CA LYS A 113 17.21 9.96 -17.92
C LYS A 113 16.30 10.07 -16.72
N HIS A 114 15.19 9.32 -16.68
CA HIS A 114 14.12 9.53 -15.71
C HIS A 114 13.56 8.22 -15.16
N VAL A 115 13.13 8.25 -13.91
CA VAL A 115 12.27 7.23 -13.35
C VAL A 115 10.85 7.48 -13.86
N LEU A 116 10.33 6.55 -14.65
CA LEU A 116 8.99 6.62 -15.24
C LEU A 116 7.90 6.17 -14.26
N GLY A 117 8.24 5.26 -13.36
CA GLY A 117 7.30 4.78 -12.37
C GLY A 117 7.91 3.81 -11.39
N TRP A 118 7.17 3.59 -10.30
CA TRP A 118 7.52 2.61 -9.27
C TRP A 118 6.28 1.94 -8.71
N TYR A 119 6.46 0.76 -8.13
CA TYR A 119 5.40 0.03 -7.43
C TYR A 119 5.97 -0.70 -6.23
N LEU A 120 5.43 -0.44 -5.04
CA LEU A 120 5.83 -1.15 -3.84
C LEU A 120 4.99 -2.42 -3.66
N CYS A 121 5.66 -3.54 -3.41
CA CYS A 121 5.04 -4.82 -3.12
C CYS A 121 5.82 -5.59 -2.05
N ARG A 122 5.23 -6.65 -1.50
CA ARG A 122 5.91 -7.50 -0.52
C ARG A 122 7.06 -8.30 -1.15
N TYR A 123 6.84 -8.78 -2.36
CA TYR A 123 7.79 -9.54 -3.15
C TYR A 123 7.45 -9.37 -4.63
N GLU A 124 8.43 -9.62 -5.46
CA GLU A 124 8.29 -9.53 -6.90
C GLU A 124 7.38 -10.64 -7.43
N HIS A 125 6.31 -10.26 -8.13
CA HIS A 125 5.38 -11.19 -8.78
C HIS A 125 4.70 -10.55 -10.00
N ALA A 126 4.14 -11.38 -10.87
CA ALA A 126 3.55 -10.92 -12.14
C ALA A 126 2.47 -9.84 -11.97
N GLY A 127 1.63 -9.94 -10.92
CA GLY A 127 0.59 -8.95 -10.63
C GLY A 127 1.15 -7.56 -10.33
N ALA A 128 2.23 -7.48 -9.55
CA ALA A 128 2.91 -6.23 -9.22
C ALA A 128 3.54 -5.59 -10.47
N TRP A 129 4.22 -6.39 -11.31
CA TRP A 129 4.76 -5.93 -12.58
C TRP A 129 3.67 -5.41 -13.53
N ILE A 130 2.55 -6.11 -13.65
CA ILE A 130 1.39 -5.66 -14.45
C ILE A 130 0.84 -4.33 -13.91
N ALA A 131 0.76 -4.16 -12.59
CA ALA A 131 0.28 -2.94 -11.98
C ALA A 131 1.17 -1.73 -12.32
N LEU A 132 2.50 -1.91 -12.29
CA LEU A 132 3.45 -0.90 -12.72
C LEU A 132 3.33 -0.61 -14.23
N MET A 133 3.40 -1.66 -15.06
CA MET A 133 3.37 -1.54 -16.52
C MET A 133 2.12 -0.87 -17.06
N LYS A 134 0.94 -1.11 -16.47
CA LYS A 134 -0.32 -0.46 -16.85
C LYS A 134 -0.34 1.06 -16.66
N ARG A 135 0.64 1.61 -15.98
CA ARG A 135 0.76 3.06 -15.76
C ARG A 135 1.68 3.75 -16.77
N ILE A 136 2.36 2.98 -17.60
CA ILE A 136 3.35 3.46 -18.57
C ILE A 136 2.95 2.91 -19.94
N ALA A 137 3.01 3.74 -20.97
CA ALA A 137 2.75 3.30 -22.34
C ALA A 137 3.72 2.19 -22.76
N GLU A 138 3.24 1.24 -23.58
CA GLU A 138 4.05 0.13 -24.06
C GLU A 138 5.30 0.63 -24.81
N PRO A 139 6.52 0.29 -24.37
CA PRO A 139 7.75 0.70 -25.02
C PRO A 139 8.05 -0.20 -26.23
N ARG A 140 8.98 0.22 -27.08
CA ARG A 140 9.48 -0.63 -28.16
C ARG A 140 10.37 -1.78 -27.65
N MET A 141 11.22 -1.49 -26.65
CA MET A 141 12.14 -2.45 -26.05
C MET A 141 12.15 -2.34 -24.53
N VAL A 142 12.31 -3.48 -23.89
CA VAL A 142 12.41 -3.61 -22.43
C VAL A 142 13.72 -4.35 -22.10
N VAL A 143 14.47 -3.82 -21.14
CA VAL A 143 15.64 -4.46 -20.56
C VAL A 143 15.35 -4.85 -19.11
N SER A 144 15.56 -6.11 -18.74
CA SER A 144 15.41 -6.60 -17.36
C SER A 144 16.22 -7.87 -17.12
N ASP A 145 16.31 -8.33 -15.87
CA ASP A 145 16.94 -9.61 -15.49
C ASP A 145 16.18 -10.85 -15.99
N GLY A 146 14.91 -10.69 -16.39
CA GLY A 146 14.11 -11.76 -17.01
C GLY A 146 13.51 -12.77 -16.04
N GLY A 147 13.24 -12.39 -14.79
CA GLY A 147 12.53 -13.23 -13.82
C GLY A 147 11.20 -13.78 -14.33
N THR A 148 10.79 -14.98 -13.88
CA THR A 148 9.58 -15.66 -14.39
C THR A 148 8.30 -14.86 -14.19
N GLY A 149 8.20 -14.11 -13.07
CA GLY A 149 7.09 -13.19 -12.76
C GLY A 149 7.04 -12.04 -13.76
N PHE A 150 8.19 -11.47 -14.07
CA PHE A 150 8.34 -10.41 -15.05
C PHE A 150 7.95 -10.88 -16.47
N ALA A 151 8.47 -12.02 -16.92
CA ALA A 151 8.17 -12.54 -18.25
C ALA A 151 6.66 -12.79 -18.50
N LYS A 152 5.94 -13.28 -17.46
CA LYS A 152 4.47 -13.41 -17.51
C LYS A 152 3.78 -12.05 -17.60
N ALA A 153 4.27 -11.06 -16.86
CA ALA A 153 3.72 -9.72 -16.84
C ALA A 153 3.90 -9.02 -18.20
N LEU A 154 5.11 -9.12 -18.77
CA LEU A 154 5.45 -8.52 -20.05
C LEU A 154 4.52 -8.99 -21.16
N LYS A 155 4.34 -10.31 -21.31
CA LYS A 155 3.41 -10.88 -22.30
C LYS A 155 1.98 -10.36 -22.17
N LYS A 156 1.54 -10.06 -20.94
CA LYS A 156 0.17 -9.61 -20.66
C LYS A 156 -0.01 -8.11 -20.80
N ALA A 157 0.96 -7.32 -20.37
CA ALA A 157 0.84 -5.86 -20.30
C ALA A 157 1.41 -5.16 -21.55
N TRP A 158 2.52 -5.68 -22.09
CA TRP A 158 3.24 -5.13 -23.22
C TRP A 158 3.61 -6.21 -24.26
N PRO A 159 2.60 -6.80 -24.94
CA PRO A 159 2.79 -7.94 -25.83
C PRO A 159 3.65 -7.66 -27.07
N LYS A 160 3.77 -6.39 -27.47
CA LYS A 160 4.54 -5.96 -28.66
C LYS A 160 5.99 -5.56 -28.32
N ALA A 161 6.28 -5.33 -27.04
CA ALA A 161 7.60 -4.90 -26.61
C ALA A 161 8.64 -6.03 -26.80
N LYS A 162 9.78 -5.71 -27.40
CA LYS A 162 10.92 -6.63 -27.48
C LYS A 162 11.61 -6.70 -26.13
N HIS A 163 11.95 -7.88 -25.66
CA HIS A 163 12.65 -8.09 -24.41
C HIS A 163 14.12 -8.43 -24.63
N GLN A 164 14.98 -7.63 -24.03
CA GLN A 164 16.41 -7.92 -23.91
C GLN A 164 16.70 -8.28 -22.44
N ARG A 165 17.22 -9.47 -22.25
CA ARG A 165 17.66 -9.87 -20.91
C ARG A 165 19.02 -9.25 -20.60
N CYS A 166 19.14 -8.63 -19.42
CA CYS A 166 20.43 -8.23 -18.86
C CYS A 166 21.18 -9.50 -18.40
N VAL A 167 22.42 -9.66 -18.81
CA VAL A 167 23.29 -10.80 -18.47
C VAL A 167 24.26 -10.36 -17.39
#